data_1485959f1a1514bc5f44cf99cd65ee78
#
_entry.id   1485959f1a1514bc5f44cf99cd65ee78
#
_cell.length_a   1.000
_cell.length_b   1.000
_cell.length_c   1.000
_cell.angle_alpha   90.00
_cell.angle_beta   90.00
_cell.angle_gamma   90.00
#
_symmetry.space_group_name_H-M   'P 1'
#
loop_
_entity.id
_entity.type
_entity.pdbx_description
1 polymer ?
#
loop_
_entity_poly.entity_id
_entity_poly.type
_entity_poly.pdbx_seq_one_letter_code
_entity_poly.pdbx_strand_id
1 'polypeptide(L)'
;MKRPVAVKALGGAVALVLAAGCSSGDASSGSTEERPRTPPSASASTSVSGTAAAPPAAGRVTVAGTLTEGLKSPWGLAELPGGDLLVSSRDERTITRIDGRTGAKTPLGEVPGVVPDGEGGLLGLAVRDGRVYAYLTAASDNRIVRMRYGGGAGDRLGPPEPVLTGIPKGFTHNGGRIAFGPDGMLYAGTGETGETGLAQDRESLGGKVLRMTPEGRPAPGNPFPDSVVYSYGHRNVQGLAWDADGRLWAAEFGQNTWDELNLVGAGKNYGWPEAEGKAGKRGFEDPVAQWKTSEASPSGIAYARGAIWMAGLRGERLWRVPLSGAERSGEPEAFLEGGHGRLRTVLATGGDRLWLVTSETDTRGTPGPGDDRILRLRVG
;
A
#
# COMPACT_ATOMS: atom_id res chain seq x y z
N MET A 1 42.22 20.57 33.46
CA MET A 1 41.75 21.22 34.69
C MET A 1 40.28 20.87 34.90
N LYS A 2 40.03 20.17 36.00
CA LYS A 2 38.71 19.70 36.45
C LYS A 2 37.95 20.84 37.16
N ARG A 3 36.63 20.92 37.00
CA ARG A 3 35.71 21.24 38.12
C ARG A 3 34.29 20.79 37.78
N PRO A 4 33.63 20.05 38.67
CA PRO A 4 32.24 19.65 38.56
C PRO A 4 31.31 20.64 39.27
N VAL A 5 30.03 20.69 38.91
CA VAL A 5 28.98 21.36 39.69
C VAL A 5 27.80 20.44 39.91
N ALA A 6 27.37 20.50 41.14
CA ALA A 6 26.59 19.61 41.93
C ALA A 6 25.10 19.53 41.59
N VAL A 7 24.57 18.36 41.98
CA VAL A 7 23.16 17.93 42.21
C VAL A 7 22.49 18.80 43.30
N LYS A 8 21.21 19.16 43.08
CA LYS A 8 20.25 19.45 44.14
C LYS A 8 18.96 18.69 43.92
N ALA A 9 18.73 17.74 44.78
CA ALA A 9 17.46 17.12 45.00
C ALA A 9 16.64 17.97 45.98
N LEU A 10 15.33 18.08 45.75
CA LEU A 10 14.37 18.50 46.79
C LEU A 10 13.12 17.63 46.67
N GLY A 11 12.83 16.89 47.73
CA GLY A 11 11.65 16.08 47.90
C GLY A 11 10.54 16.88 48.62
N GLY A 12 9.34 16.31 48.67
CA GLY A 12 8.17 16.77 49.42
C GLY A 12 6.93 16.09 48.84
N ALA A 13 6.48 15.01 49.37
CA ALA A 13 5.58 14.69 50.47
C ALA A 13 4.10 14.76 50.06
N VAL A 14 3.53 13.60 49.93
CA VAL A 14 2.27 12.95 50.32
C VAL A 14 1.16 13.86 50.92
N ALA A 15 -0.08 13.69 50.43
CA ALA A 15 -1.30 13.75 51.18
C ALA A 15 -2.39 12.82 50.55
N LEU A 16 -2.71 11.77 51.29
CA LEU A 16 -3.89 10.91 51.16
C LEU A 16 -5.10 11.64 51.77
N VAL A 17 -6.26 11.59 51.12
CA VAL A 17 -7.56 11.77 51.78
C VAL A 17 -8.52 10.68 51.29
N LEU A 18 -8.85 9.81 52.23
CA LEU A 18 -9.97 8.86 52.19
C LEU A 18 -11.22 9.56 52.72
N ALA A 19 -12.36 9.39 52.11
CA ALA A 19 -13.66 9.50 52.75
C ALA A 19 -14.66 8.53 52.11
N ALA A 20 -15.07 7.58 52.92
CA ALA A 20 -16.19 6.66 52.69
C ALA A 20 -17.49 7.30 53.17
N GLY A 21 -18.60 6.89 52.57
CA GLY A 21 -19.94 7.25 53.05
C GLY A 21 -21.01 6.39 52.41
N CYS A 22 -21.45 5.35 53.12
CA CYS A 22 -22.65 4.55 52.86
C CYS A 22 -23.90 5.29 53.33
N SER A 23 -25.05 5.11 52.71
CA SER A 23 -26.33 4.89 53.39
C SER A 23 -27.46 4.54 52.42
N SER A 24 -28.03 3.48 52.55
CA SER A 24 -29.26 2.71 52.56
C SER A 24 -30.57 3.48 52.76
N GLY A 25 -31.68 2.91 52.25
CA GLY A 25 -33.08 3.11 52.68
C GLY A 25 -34.04 3.08 51.47
N ASP A 26 -34.68 2.09 51.26
CA ASP A 26 -35.89 1.35 51.57
C ASP A 26 -37.22 1.93 51.01
N ALA A 27 -37.84 1.06 50.24
CA ALA A 27 -39.22 0.53 50.23
C ALA A 27 -40.44 1.48 50.01
N SER A 28 -41.34 1.11 49.13
CA SER A 28 -42.67 0.58 49.32
C SER A 28 -43.70 0.98 48.27
N SER A 29 -44.22 -0.03 47.64
CA SER A 29 -45.64 -0.42 47.40
C SER A 29 -46.62 0.51 46.69
N GLY A 30 -47.34 -0.10 45.74
CA GLY A 30 -48.78 0.12 45.59
C GLY A 30 -49.33 0.03 44.19
N SER A 31 -49.73 -1.12 43.75
CA SER A 31 -50.99 -1.59 43.15
C SER A 31 -51.68 -0.84 41.98
N THR A 32 -51.94 -1.64 41.00
CA THR A 32 -53.17 -2.10 40.33
C THR A 32 -53.75 -1.33 39.14
N GLU A 33 -54.04 -2.18 38.13
CA GLU A 33 -55.14 -2.14 37.12
C GLU A 33 -54.97 -1.13 35.96
N GLU A 34 -55.23 -1.42 34.73
CA GLU A 34 -56.04 -2.38 33.98
C GLU A 34 -55.72 -2.28 32.50
N ARG A 35 -55.82 -3.41 31.76
CA ARG A 35 -55.75 -3.49 30.26
C ARG A 35 -57.02 -2.95 29.61
N PRO A 36 -56.96 -2.47 28.30
CA PRO A 36 -57.25 -3.41 27.21
C PRO A 36 -56.52 -3.17 25.85
N ARG A 37 -56.15 -4.31 25.28
CA ARG A 37 -56.26 -4.81 23.88
C ARG A 37 -55.91 -3.91 22.67
N THR A 38 -54.87 -4.38 22.05
CA THR A 38 -54.47 -4.50 20.65
C THR A 38 -55.51 -4.21 19.50
N PRO A 39 -55.03 -3.82 18.30
CA PRO A 39 -54.68 -4.84 17.32
C PRO A 39 -53.35 -4.58 16.56
N PRO A 40 -52.86 -5.58 15.77
CA PRO A 40 -51.54 -5.62 15.25
C PRO A 40 -51.41 -4.91 13.93
N SER A 41 -50.40 -4.06 13.84
CA SER A 41 -49.98 -3.54 12.54
C SER A 41 -48.78 -4.37 12.09
N ALA A 42 -48.97 -5.15 11.05
CA ALA A 42 -47.95 -5.92 10.40
C ALA A 42 -46.94 -4.97 9.72
N SER A 43 -45.79 -4.79 10.32
CA SER A 43 -44.65 -4.23 9.61
C SER A 43 -43.99 -5.35 8.83
N ALA A 44 -44.15 -5.32 7.53
CA ALA A 44 -43.42 -6.15 6.60
C ALA A 44 -41.92 -5.79 6.71
N SER A 45 -41.17 -6.65 7.38
CA SER A 45 -39.71 -6.63 7.32
C SER A 45 -39.31 -7.07 5.91
N THR A 46 -38.99 -6.10 5.06
CA THR A 46 -38.23 -6.36 3.83
C THR A 46 -36.84 -6.82 4.25
N SER A 47 -36.65 -8.13 4.28
CA SER A 47 -35.33 -8.75 4.32
C SER A 47 -34.61 -8.35 3.04
N VAL A 48 -33.71 -7.38 3.14
CA VAL A 48 -32.68 -7.14 2.14
C VAL A 48 -31.84 -8.40 2.12
N SER A 49 -32.05 -9.25 1.14
CA SER A 49 -31.15 -10.36 0.86
C SER A 49 -29.79 -9.76 0.51
N GLY A 50 -28.92 -9.66 1.51
CA GLY A 50 -27.51 -9.38 1.29
C GLY A 50 -27.00 -10.46 0.35
N THR A 51 -26.58 -10.08 -0.84
CA THR A 51 -25.89 -10.97 -1.78
C THR A 51 -24.64 -11.44 -1.01
N ALA A 52 -24.65 -12.71 -0.59
CA ALA A 52 -23.47 -13.30 0.04
C ALA A 52 -22.30 -13.11 -0.93
N ALA A 53 -21.22 -12.49 -0.46
CA ALA A 53 -20.00 -12.36 -1.25
C ALA A 53 -19.61 -13.75 -1.76
N ALA A 54 -19.32 -13.85 -3.07
CA ALA A 54 -18.85 -15.09 -3.64
C ALA A 54 -17.67 -15.61 -2.81
N PRO A 55 -17.62 -16.92 -2.51
CA PRO A 55 -16.50 -17.46 -1.74
C PRO A 55 -15.19 -17.08 -2.42
N PRO A 56 -14.11 -16.83 -1.63
CA PRO A 56 -12.79 -16.56 -2.18
C PRO A 56 -12.45 -17.64 -3.20
N ALA A 57 -11.83 -17.26 -4.31
CA ALA A 57 -11.38 -18.22 -5.30
C ALA A 57 -10.52 -19.27 -4.59
N ALA A 58 -10.81 -20.56 -4.77
CA ALA A 58 -9.93 -21.61 -4.33
C ALA A 58 -8.60 -21.43 -5.06
N GLY A 59 -7.52 -21.13 -4.32
CA GLY A 59 -6.24 -20.66 -4.84
C GLY A 59 -5.71 -21.40 -6.07
N ARG A 60 -5.99 -20.87 -7.24
CA ARG A 60 -5.47 -21.37 -8.51
C ARG A 60 -4.87 -20.22 -9.31
N VAL A 61 -3.67 -20.43 -9.81
CA VAL A 61 -2.99 -19.51 -10.72
C VAL A 61 -2.63 -20.26 -12.00
N THR A 62 -2.97 -19.67 -13.14
CA THR A 62 -2.55 -20.16 -14.45
C THR A 62 -1.81 -19.04 -15.17
N VAL A 63 -0.58 -19.31 -15.64
CA VAL A 63 0.15 -18.43 -16.55
C VAL A 63 -0.43 -18.62 -17.94
N ALA A 64 -1.20 -17.65 -18.41
CA ALA A 64 -1.86 -17.69 -19.73
C ALA A 64 -0.92 -17.29 -20.87
N GLY A 65 0.29 -16.83 -20.55
CA GLY A 65 1.35 -16.47 -21.49
C GLY A 65 2.13 -15.23 -21.09
N THR A 66 3.14 -14.91 -21.87
CA THR A 66 3.92 -13.67 -21.79
C THR A 66 3.31 -12.62 -22.70
N LEU A 67 3.06 -11.43 -22.17
CA LEU A 67 2.60 -10.29 -22.99
C LEU A 67 3.77 -9.66 -23.74
N THR A 68 4.86 -9.36 -23.03
CA THR A 68 6.08 -8.76 -23.56
C THR A 68 7.28 -9.19 -22.73
N GLU A 69 8.47 -9.08 -23.30
CA GLU A 69 9.74 -9.47 -22.68
C GLU A 69 10.85 -8.47 -23.00
N GLY A 70 12.03 -8.60 -22.39
CA GLY A 70 13.18 -7.72 -22.61
C GLY A 70 12.97 -6.31 -22.06
N LEU A 71 12.24 -6.18 -20.95
CA LEU A 71 12.15 -4.93 -20.20
C LEU A 71 13.41 -4.76 -19.33
N LYS A 72 13.75 -3.52 -18.98
CA LYS A 72 14.90 -3.18 -18.16
C LYS A 72 14.46 -2.54 -16.85
N SER A 73 14.86 -3.15 -15.74
CA SER A 73 14.48 -2.71 -14.37
C SER A 73 13.02 -2.23 -14.26
N PRO A 74 12.02 -3.01 -14.76
CA PRO A 74 10.63 -2.57 -14.75
C PRO A 74 10.15 -2.44 -13.32
N TRP A 75 9.48 -1.32 -12.97
CA TRP A 75 9.05 -1.07 -11.61
C TRP A 75 7.55 -0.80 -11.49
N GLY A 76 7.07 0.30 -12.02
CA GLY A 76 5.67 0.68 -12.02
C GLY A 76 4.92 0.12 -13.21
N LEU A 77 3.67 -0.28 -13.00
CA LEU A 77 2.75 -0.72 -14.04
C LEU A 77 1.42 -0.01 -13.84
N ALA A 78 0.88 0.60 -14.89
CA ALA A 78 -0.44 1.22 -14.87
C ALA A 78 -1.20 0.90 -16.16
N GLU A 79 -2.51 0.68 -16.05
CA GLU A 79 -3.38 0.45 -17.20
C GLU A 79 -3.91 1.78 -17.75
N LEU A 80 -3.87 1.91 -19.07
CA LEU A 80 -4.49 3.00 -19.82
C LEU A 80 -5.97 2.68 -20.12
N PRO A 81 -6.83 3.68 -20.27
CA PRO A 81 -8.13 3.48 -20.88
C PRO A 81 -7.98 2.79 -22.25
N GLY A 82 -8.59 1.62 -22.42
CA GLY A 82 -8.44 0.81 -23.62
C GLY A 82 -7.61 -0.48 -23.44
N GLY A 83 -6.97 -0.66 -22.29
CA GLY A 83 -6.31 -1.91 -21.91
C GLY A 83 -4.82 -2.00 -22.24
N ASP A 84 -4.22 -0.94 -22.80
CA ASP A 84 -2.77 -0.84 -22.92
C ASP A 84 -2.15 -0.57 -21.54
N LEU A 85 -0.85 -0.88 -21.42
CA LEU A 85 -0.12 -0.72 -20.17
C LEU A 85 1.00 0.31 -20.32
N LEU A 86 1.26 1.04 -19.25
CA LEU A 86 2.48 1.82 -19.09
C LEU A 86 3.38 1.12 -18.09
N VAL A 87 4.65 0.98 -18.43
CA VAL A 87 5.69 0.44 -17.54
C VAL A 87 6.81 1.46 -17.40
N SER A 88 7.23 1.71 -16.13
CA SER A 88 8.43 2.51 -15.85
C SER A 88 9.66 1.61 -15.82
N SER A 89 10.77 2.11 -16.34
CA SER A 89 12.10 1.53 -16.18
C SER A 89 12.86 2.35 -15.13
N ARG A 90 13.12 1.75 -13.97
CA ARG A 90 13.68 2.44 -12.81
C ARG A 90 15.02 3.11 -13.15
N ASP A 91 15.93 2.34 -13.71
CA ASP A 91 17.32 2.76 -13.91
C ASP A 91 17.49 3.53 -15.24
N GLU A 92 16.71 3.17 -16.28
CA GLU A 92 16.73 3.86 -17.58
C GLU A 92 15.89 5.15 -17.58
N ARG A 93 15.13 5.42 -16.51
CA ARG A 93 14.30 6.63 -16.36
C ARG A 93 13.22 6.80 -17.41
N THR A 94 12.85 5.73 -18.11
CA THR A 94 11.93 5.77 -19.25
C THR A 94 10.54 5.22 -18.89
N ILE A 95 9.54 5.67 -19.64
CA ILE A 95 8.21 5.05 -19.65
C ILE A 95 7.99 4.46 -21.04
N THR A 96 7.51 3.21 -21.07
CA THR A 96 7.15 2.50 -22.30
C THR A 96 5.67 2.13 -22.24
N ARG A 97 4.94 2.39 -23.33
CA ARG A 97 3.60 1.83 -23.55
C ARG A 97 3.72 0.43 -24.13
N ILE A 98 2.92 -0.47 -23.60
CA ILE A 98 2.79 -1.85 -24.06
C ILE A 98 1.35 -2.04 -24.56
N ASP A 99 1.20 -2.40 -25.82
CA ASP A 99 -0.12 -2.81 -26.36
C ASP A 99 -0.63 -4.02 -25.59
N GLY A 100 -1.76 -3.88 -24.91
CA GLY A 100 -2.30 -4.90 -23.99
C GLY A 100 -2.70 -6.21 -24.66
N ARG A 101 -2.87 -6.19 -25.99
CA ARG A 101 -3.25 -7.35 -26.78
C ARG A 101 -2.03 -8.04 -27.43
N THR A 102 -1.16 -7.28 -28.07
CA THR A 102 -0.05 -7.81 -28.88
C THR A 102 1.28 -7.83 -28.13
N GLY A 103 1.46 -7.02 -27.08
CA GLY A 103 2.70 -6.85 -26.35
C GLY A 103 3.71 -5.92 -27.06
N ALA A 104 3.31 -5.26 -28.14
CA ALA A 104 4.16 -4.32 -28.86
C ALA A 104 4.56 -3.16 -27.96
N LYS A 105 5.85 -2.80 -27.98
CA LYS A 105 6.45 -1.74 -27.16
C LYS A 105 6.51 -0.43 -27.94
N THR A 106 6.04 0.65 -27.33
CA THR A 106 6.19 2.02 -27.84
C THR A 106 6.89 2.86 -26.77
N PRO A 107 8.17 3.23 -26.93
CA PRO A 107 8.85 4.10 -25.99
C PRO A 107 8.21 5.50 -25.96
N LEU A 108 7.89 6.00 -24.76
CA LEU A 108 7.38 7.36 -24.55
C LEU A 108 8.51 8.35 -24.19
N GLY A 109 9.71 7.85 -23.92
CA GLY A 109 10.89 8.64 -23.63
C GLY A 109 11.29 8.67 -22.15
N GLU A 110 12.34 9.42 -21.86
CA GLU A 110 12.82 9.63 -20.49
C GLU A 110 11.96 10.65 -19.75
N VAL A 111 11.83 10.44 -18.44
CA VAL A 111 11.20 11.41 -17.51
C VAL A 111 12.27 12.35 -16.98
N PRO A 112 12.24 13.63 -17.34
CA PRO A 112 13.24 14.60 -16.87
C PRO A 112 13.29 14.71 -15.35
N GLY A 113 14.50 14.88 -14.81
CA GLY A 113 14.72 15.08 -13.37
C GLY A 113 14.88 13.81 -12.56
N VAL A 114 14.72 12.64 -13.16
CA VAL A 114 15.00 11.36 -12.48
C VAL A 114 16.52 11.18 -12.35
N VAL A 115 16.96 10.87 -11.13
CA VAL A 115 18.35 10.55 -10.77
C VAL A 115 18.36 9.19 -10.07
N PRO A 116 18.57 8.09 -10.80
CA PRO A 116 18.66 6.76 -10.20
C PRO A 116 19.81 6.68 -9.20
N ASP A 117 19.53 6.14 -8.02
CA ASP A 117 20.54 5.91 -6.98
C ASP A 117 20.06 4.78 -6.05
N GLY A 118 20.81 3.68 -5.97
CA GLY A 118 20.46 2.52 -5.18
C GLY A 118 19.10 1.92 -5.56
N GLU A 119 18.14 2.00 -4.65
CA GLU A 119 16.76 1.55 -4.89
C GLU A 119 15.86 2.64 -5.51
N GLY A 120 16.37 3.86 -5.60
CA GLY A 120 15.68 5.00 -6.19
C GLY A 120 15.78 5.04 -7.71
N GLY A 121 14.92 5.82 -8.35
CA GLY A 121 14.83 5.98 -9.80
C GLY A 121 13.42 6.35 -10.23
N LEU A 122 12.98 5.89 -11.41
CA LEU A 122 11.60 6.04 -11.86
C LEU A 122 10.77 4.85 -11.35
N LEU A 123 9.91 5.09 -10.36
CA LEU A 123 9.24 4.05 -9.59
C LEU A 123 7.78 3.88 -10.02
N GLY A 124 6.82 4.13 -9.14
CA GLY A 124 5.40 3.89 -9.35
C GLY A 124 4.77 4.78 -10.40
N LEU A 125 3.79 4.23 -11.11
CA LEU A 125 2.95 4.93 -12.07
C LEU A 125 1.48 4.83 -11.66
N ALA A 126 0.72 5.89 -11.96
CA ALA A 126 -0.74 5.88 -11.92
C ALA A 126 -1.28 6.73 -13.08
N VAL A 127 -2.47 6.41 -13.55
CA VAL A 127 -3.11 7.13 -14.67
C VAL A 127 -4.47 7.66 -14.25
N ARG A 128 -4.75 8.91 -14.57
CA ARG A 128 -6.05 9.53 -14.35
C ARG A 128 -6.26 10.73 -15.28
N ASP A 129 -7.45 10.84 -15.85
CA ASP A 129 -7.92 12.00 -16.62
C ASP A 129 -6.90 12.48 -17.68
N GLY A 130 -6.35 11.53 -18.49
CA GLY A 130 -5.38 11.81 -19.53
C GLY A 130 -4.02 12.28 -19.01
N ARG A 131 -3.70 11.99 -17.75
CA ARG A 131 -2.40 12.29 -17.13
C ARG A 131 -1.76 11.02 -16.60
N VAL A 132 -0.46 10.96 -16.71
CA VAL A 132 0.41 9.95 -16.08
C VAL A 132 1.04 10.61 -14.84
N TYR A 133 0.85 10.00 -13.70
CA TYR A 133 1.52 10.33 -12.46
C TYR A 133 2.70 9.38 -12.28
N ALA A 134 3.82 9.92 -11.86
CA ALA A 134 5.02 9.13 -11.60
C ALA A 134 5.65 9.52 -10.27
N TYR A 135 5.99 8.52 -9.47
CA TYR A 135 6.86 8.68 -8.31
C TYR A 135 8.31 8.48 -8.80
N LEU A 136 9.17 9.41 -8.46
CA LEU A 136 10.56 9.37 -8.90
C LEU A 136 11.52 9.87 -7.83
N THR A 137 12.76 9.39 -7.90
CA THR A 137 13.89 9.92 -7.14
C THR A 137 14.58 11.01 -7.96
N ALA A 138 14.65 12.21 -7.40
CA ALA A 138 15.37 13.36 -7.95
C ALA A 138 16.71 13.56 -7.26
N ALA A 139 17.43 14.65 -7.57
CA ALA A 139 18.72 14.93 -6.98
C ALA A 139 18.67 15.12 -5.46
N SER A 140 17.62 15.78 -4.94
CA SER A 140 17.50 16.16 -3.53
C SER A 140 16.45 15.41 -2.74
N ASP A 141 15.44 14.82 -3.40
CA ASP A 141 14.28 14.21 -2.77
C ASP A 141 13.66 13.13 -3.64
N ASN A 142 12.74 12.36 -3.08
CA ASN A 142 11.72 11.66 -3.84
C ASN A 142 10.55 12.61 -4.05
N ARG A 143 9.87 12.49 -5.19
CA ARG A 143 8.72 13.34 -5.54
C ARG A 143 7.71 12.64 -6.41
N ILE A 144 6.52 13.20 -6.45
CA ILE A 144 5.48 12.81 -7.40
C ILE A 144 5.33 13.94 -8.41
N VAL A 145 5.35 13.56 -9.68
CA VAL A 145 5.07 14.46 -10.80
C VAL A 145 3.89 13.94 -11.61
N ARG A 146 3.28 14.82 -12.39
CA ARG A 146 2.26 14.44 -13.39
C ARG A 146 2.63 14.97 -14.75
N MET A 147 2.29 14.24 -15.78
CA MET A 147 2.57 14.57 -17.19
C MET A 147 1.31 14.40 -17.99
N ARG A 148 1.03 15.28 -18.94
CA ARG A 148 -0.04 15.07 -19.92
C ARG A 148 0.33 13.86 -20.79
N TYR A 149 -0.62 13.00 -21.04
CA TYR A 149 -0.49 11.89 -21.98
C TYR A 149 -1.38 12.16 -23.19
N GLY A 150 -0.76 12.36 -24.33
CA GLY A 150 -1.46 12.48 -25.62
C GLY A 150 -1.47 11.12 -26.30
N GLY A 151 -2.57 10.35 -26.16
CA GLY A 151 -2.72 9.06 -26.81
C GLY A 151 -2.87 9.17 -28.35
N GLY A 152 -2.43 8.15 -29.09
CA GLY A 152 -2.58 8.03 -30.54
C GLY A 152 -1.27 8.10 -31.32
N ALA A 153 -1.32 8.48 -32.58
CA ALA A 153 -0.17 8.45 -33.53
C ALA A 153 1.03 9.35 -33.15
N GLY A 154 0.95 10.05 -32.02
CA GLY A 154 2.00 10.92 -31.49
C GLY A 154 2.21 10.72 -30.00
N ASP A 155 2.07 9.50 -29.49
CA ASP A 155 2.22 9.16 -28.08
C ASP A 155 3.46 9.79 -27.47
N ARG A 156 3.25 10.82 -26.66
CA ARG A 156 4.30 11.53 -25.93
C ARG A 156 3.80 11.93 -24.56
N LEU A 157 4.73 11.97 -23.63
CA LEU A 157 4.51 12.61 -22.34
C LEU A 157 4.85 14.09 -22.45
N GLY A 158 3.98 14.91 -21.88
CA GLY A 158 4.28 16.34 -21.67
C GLY A 158 5.38 16.52 -20.62
N PRO A 159 5.83 17.75 -20.40
CA PRO A 159 6.80 18.04 -19.33
C PRO A 159 6.23 17.63 -17.94
N PRO A 160 7.10 17.17 -17.02
CA PRO A 160 6.67 16.82 -15.68
C PRO A 160 6.31 18.08 -14.87
N GLU A 161 5.09 18.09 -14.31
CA GLU A 161 4.59 19.09 -13.38
C GLU A 161 4.68 18.52 -11.96
N PRO A 162 5.29 19.21 -10.98
CA PRO A 162 5.31 18.73 -9.59
C PRO A 162 3.91 18.60 -9.00
N VAL A 163 3.67 17.48 -8.30
CA VAL A 163 2.46 17.21 -7.50
C VAL A 163 2.82 17.26 -6.01
N LEU A 164 3.84 16.53 -5.60
CA LEU A 164 4.37 16.54 -4.25
C LEU A 164 5.89 16.45 -4.31
N THR A 165 6.58 17.27 -3.51
CA THR A 165 8.06 17.29 -3.38
C THR A 165 8.46 17.16 -1.92
N GLY A 166 9.76 16.95 -1.65
CA GLY A 166 10.26 16.90 -0.28
C GLY A 166 10.05 15.58 0.44
N ILE A 167 9.72 14.50 -0.28
CA ILE A 167 9.72 13.16 0.32
C ILE A 167 11.19 12.76 0.51
N PRO A 168 11.60 12.33 1.71
CA PRO A 168 12.98 11.88 1.94
C PRO A 168 13.43 10.83 0.93
N LYS A 169 14.68 10.90 0.49
CA LYS A 169 15.31 9.90 -0.36
C LYS A 169 16.53 9.29 0.33
N GLY A 170 16.82 8.04 -0.02
CA GLY A 170 18.00 7.34 0.46
C GLY A 170 18.54 6.36 -0.58
N PHE A 171 19.67 5.75 -0.29
CA PHE A 171 20.19 4.66 -1.10
C PHE A 171 19.24 3.44 -1.09
N THR A 172 18.53 3.25 0.04
CA THR A 172 17.51 2.22 0.23
C THR A 172 16.20 2.83 0.72
N HIS A 173 15.13 2.03 0.74
CA HIS A 173 13.82 2.33 1.32
C HIS A 173 13.20 3.65 0.81
N ASN A 174 13.10 3.77 -0.50
CA ASN A 174 12.48 4.93 -1.14
C ASN A 174 10.95 4.81 -1.28
N GLY A 175 10.35 3.67 -0.90
CA GLY A 175 8.93 3.41 -1.14
C GLY A 175 8.61 3.37 -2.63
N GLY A 176 7.69 4.23 -3.07
CA GLY A 176 7.50 4.54 -4.49
C GLY A 176 6.19 4.07 -5.10
N ARG A 177 5.36 3.30 -4.40
CA ARG A 177 4.06 2.89 -4.94
C ARG A 177 3.08 4.05 -4.88
N ILE A 178 2.44 4.36 -6.01
CA ILE A 178 1.33 5.31 -6.08
C ILE A 178 0.12 4.66 -6.75
N ALA A 179 -1.07 5.03 -6.30
CA ALA A 179 -2.32 4.60 -6.90
C ALA A 179 -3.45 5.57 -6.55
N PHE A 180 -4.48 5.66 -7.40
CA PHE A 180 -5.71 6.35 -7.07
C PHE A 180 -6.65 5.42 -6.31
N GLY A 181 -7.15 5.88 -5.18
CA GLY A 181 -8.16 5.18 -4.40
C GLY A 181 -9.56 5.32 -5.00
N PRO A 182 -10.53 4.52 -4.51
CA PRO A 182 -11.93 4.60 -4.93
C PRO A 182 -12.57 5.96 -4.61
N ASP A 183 -12.02 6.70 -3.65
CA ASP A 183 -12.40 8.07 -3.30
C ASP A 183 -11.84 9.13 -4.26
N GLY A 184 -11.08 8.71 -5.27
CA GLY A 184 -10.47 9.57 -6.26
C GLY A 184 -9.23 10.33 -5.79
N MET A 185 -8.74 10.08 -4.58
CA MET A 185 -7.50 10.66 -4.06
C MET A 185 -6.29 9.86 -4.51
N LEU A 186 -5.15 10.54 -4.64
CA LEU A 186 -3.86 9.89 -4.91
C LEU A 186 -3.24 9.45 -3.59
N TYR A 187 -2.86 8.18 -3.51
CA TYR A 187 -2.13 7.63 -2.39
C TYR A 187 -0.69 7.31 -2.79
N ALA A 188 0.23 7.42 -1.82
CA ALA A 188 1.62 7.05 -2.03
C ALA A 188 2.19 6.33 -0.81
N GLY A 189 2.88 5.22 -1.05
CA GLY A 189 3.71 4.55 -0.06
C GLY A 189 5.13 5.09 -0.10
N THR A 190 5.68 5.46 1.06
CA THR A 190 7.04 5.99 1.19
C THR A 190 7.88 5.09 2.09
N GLY A 191 9.20 5.27 2.03
CA GLY A 191 10.15 4.58 2.90
C GLY A 191 10.85 5.54 3.85
N GLU A 192 11.43 5.00 4.91
CA GLU A 192 12.15 5.75 5.94
C GLU A 192 13.63 6.00 5.59
N THR A 193 14.06 5.54 4.40
CA THR A 193 15.38 5.84 3.79
C THR A 193 16.61 5.35 4.56
N GLY A 194 16.44 4.48 5.58
CA GLY A 194 17.46 4.07 6.53
C GLY A 194 17.54 4.94 7.78
N GLU A 195 16.76 6.03 7.83
CA GLU A 195 16.61 6.90 9.00
C GLU A 195 15.32 6.54 9.75
N THR A 196 15.39 5.49 10.56
CA THR A 196 14.21 4.84 11.15
C THR A 196 13.30 5.80 11.93
N GLY A 197 13.85 6.86 12.52
CA GLY A 197 13.08 7.88 13.25
C GLY A 197 12.08 8.63 12.39
N LEU A 198 12.31 8.74 11.07
CA LEU A 198 11.39 9.40 10.15
C LEU A 198 10.01 8.71 10.14
N ALA A 199 9.95 7.41 10.39
CA ALA A 199 8.69 6.67 10.38
C ALA A 199 7.71 7.15 11.45
N GLN A 200 8.21 7.52 12.64
CA GLN A 200 7.39 8.01 13.76
C GLN A 200 7.19 9.53 13.76
N ASP A 201 8.05 10.27 13.05
CA ASP A 201 7.92 11.72 12.90
C ASP A 201 6.79 12.05 11.91
N ARG A 202 5.68 12.63 12.39
CA ARG A 202 4.51 12.98 11.57
C ARG A 202 4.71 14.21 10.68
N GLU A 203 5.75 14.99 10.92
CA GLU A 203 6.13 16.12 10.05
C GLU A 203 6.96 15.64 8.86
N SER A 204 7.57 14.46 8.96
CA SER A 204 8.28 13.82 7.86
C SER A 204 7.34 13.08 6.92
N LEU A 205 7.62 13.10 5.62
CA LEU A 205 6.94 12.30 4.61
C LEU A 205 7.56 10.90 4.41
N GLY A 206 8.64 10.57 5.12
CA GLY A 206 9.29 9.25 5.08
C GLY A 206 8.62 8.23 5.99
N GLY A 207 8.51 6.96 5.54
CA GLY A 207 7.89 5.88 6.30
C GLY A 207 6.39 6.08 6.55
N LYS A 208 5.65 6.42 5.50
CA LYS A 208 4.22 6.79 5.53
C LYS A 208 3.41 6.11 4.43
N VAL A 209 2.11 6.07 4.65
CA VAL A 209 1.15 6.14 3.55
C VAL A 209 0.63 7.57 3.50
N LEU A 210 0.76 8.19 2.34
CA LEU A 210 0.29 9.55 2.06
C LEU A 210 -1.04 9.50 1.30
N ARG A 211 -1.92 10.50 1.53
CA ARG A 211 -3.19 10.66 0.80
C ARG A 211 -3.41 12.14 0.45
N MET A 212 -3.57 12.42 -0.83
CA MET A 212 -3.63 13.77 -1.36
C MET A 212 -4.62 13.89 -2.52
N THR A 213 -5.01 15.13 -2.83
CA THR A 213 -5.74 15.39 -4.08
C THR A 213 -4.86 15.12 -5.29
N PRO A 214 -5.42 14.99 -6.51
CA PRO A 214 -4.62 14.85 -7.74
C PRO A 214 -3.63 16.01 -7.97
N GLU A 215 -3.82 17.14 -7.28
CA GLU A 215 -2.94 18.31 -7.34
C GLU A 215 -1.90 18.34 -6.21
N GLY A 216 -1.86 17.31 -5.33
CA GLY A 216 -0.87 17.19 -4.26
C GLY A 216 -1.21 17.91 -2.97
N ARG A 217 -2.43 18.44 -2.83
CA ARG A 217 -2.88 19.06 -1.57
C ARG A 217 -3.39 18.00 -0.59
N PRO A 218 -3.32 18.25 0.72
CA PRO A 218 -3.95 17.37 1.71
C PRO A 218 -5.40 17.05 1.31
N ALA A 219 -5.73 15.76 1.31
CA ALA A 219 -7.07 15.33 0.93
C ALA A 219 -8.07 15.64 2.03
N PRO A 220 -9.32 16.05 1.69
CA PRO A 220 -10.37 16.25 2.69
C PRO A 220 -10.57 15.00 3.54
N GLY A 221 -10.66 15.16 4.86
CA GLY A 221 -10.82 14.05 5.81
C GLY A 221 -9.53 13.30 6.15
N ASN A 222 -8.35 13.83 5.81
CA ASN A 222 -7.11 13.31 6.34
C ASN A 222 -7.07 13.44 7.87
N PRO A 223 -6.42 12.49 8.57
CA PRO A 223 -6.44 12.44 10.03
C PRO A 223 -5.64 13.58 10.72
N PHE A 224 -4.68 14.15 9.98
CA PHE A 224 -3.86 15.25 10.48
C PHE A 224 -4.16 16.51 9.68
N PRO A 225 -4.55 17.63 10.34
CA PRO A 225 -4.86 18.87 9.66
C PRO A 225 -3.69 19.34 8.78
N ASP A 226 -4.02 19.83 7.58
CA ASP A 226 -3.06 20.39 6.61
C ASP A 226 -1.90 19.46 6.20
N SER A 227 -2.01 18.15 6.48
CA SER A 227 -1.00 17.15 6.17
C SER A 227 -1.50 16.15 5.13
N VAL A 228 -0.60 15.73 4.23
CA VAL A 228 -0.84 14.61 3.31
C VAL A 228 -0.62 13.25 3.98
N VAL A 229 -0.13 13.21 5.22
CA VAL A 229 0.09 11.95 5.96
C VAL A 229 -1.24 11.31 6.29
N TYR A 230 -1.41 10.05 5.88
CA TYR A 230 -2.61 9.25 6.15
C TYR A 230 -2.39 8.23 7.26
N SER A 231 -1.25 7.52 7.23
CA SER A 231 -0.76 6.64 8.30
C SER A 231 0.75 6.75 8.43
N TYR A 232 1.30 6.28 9.54
CA TYR A 232 2.71 6.43 9.88
C TYR A 232 3.27 5.19 10.59
N GLY A 233 4.57 5.19 10.86
CA GLY A 233 5.22 4.04 11.48
C GLY A 233 5.46 2.90 10.49
N HIS A 234 5.62 3.21 9.21
CA HIS A 234 5.99 2.28 8.16
C HIS A 234 7.49 2.29 7.88
N ARG A 235 8.03 1.16 7.43
CA ARG A 235 9.44 1.07 7.05
C ARG A 235 9.63 1.36 5.55
N ASN A 236 9.02 0.58 4.66
CA ASN A 236 9.22 0.73 3.21
C ASN A 236 8.02 0.17 2.43
N VAL A 237 7.02 1.00 2.21
CA VAL A 237 5.76 0.60 1.55
C VAL A 237 5.94 0.56 0.05
N GLN A 238 5.80 -0.62 -0.57
CA GLN A 238 5.90 -0.80 -2.03
C GLN A 238 4.65 -1.39 -2.68
N GLY A 239 3.62 -1.71 -1.92
CA GLY A 239 2.34 -2.21 -2.42
C GLY A 239 1.16 -1.43 -1.85
N LEU A 240 0.18 -1.07 -2.70
CA LEU A 240 -1.09 -0.46 -2.32
C LEU A 240 -2.20 -1.10 -3.16
N ALA A 241 -3.29 -1.47 -2.52
CA ALA A 241 -4.50 -1.97 -3.18
C ALA A 241 -5.74 -1.69 -2.34
N TRP A 242 -6.91 -1.71 -2.97
CA TRP A 242 -8.21 -1.62 -2.29
C TRP A 242 -9.00 -2.90 -2.52
N ASP A 243 -9.62 -3.40 -1.47
CA ASP A 243 -10.55 -4.51 -1.58
C ASP A 243 -11.93 -4.06 -2.09
N ALA A 244 -12.88 -5.00 -2.18
CA ALA A 244 -14.22 -4.73 -2.70
C ALA A 244 -15.02 -3.75 -1.84
N ASP A 245 -14.70 -3.61 -0.56
CA ASP A 245 -15.35 -2.68 0.37
C ASP A 245 -14.63 -1.33 0.44
N GLY A 246 -13.57 -1.15 -0.37
CA GLY A 246 -12.81 0.09 -0.44
C GLY A 246 -11.80 0.26 0.71
N ARG A 247 -11.46 -0.81 1.44
CA ARG A 247 -10.43 -0.77 2.48
C ARG A 247 -9.04 -0.81 1.82
N LEU A 248 -8.15 0.05 2.33
CA LEU A 248 -6.78 0.16 1.83
C LEU A 248 -5.89 -0.91 2.46
N TRP A 249 -5.17 -1.60 1.62
CA TRP A 249 -4.14 -2.58 1.96
C TRP A 249 -2.77 -2.09 1.52
N ALA A 250 -1.75 -2.31 2.35
CA ALA A 250 -0.36 -1.98 2.03
C ALA A 250 0.55 -3.18 2.30
N ALA A 251 1.53 -3.37 1.42
CA ALA A 251 2.60 -4.33 1.64
C ALA A 251 3.91 -3.58 1.83
N GLU A 252 4.68 -4.00 2.82
CA GLU A 252 5.94 -3.36 3.17
C GLU A 252 7.02 -4.36 3.60
N PHE A 253 8.27 -3.93 3.38
CA PHE A 253 9.45 -4.69 3.77
C PHE A 253 9.76 -4.51 5.24
N GLY A 254 9.97 -5.60 5.94
CA GLY A 254 10.63 -5.60 7.23
C GLY A 254 12.15 -5.44 7.12
N GLN A 255 12.81 -5.39 8.26
CA GLN A 255 14.27 -5.26 8.29
C GLN A 255 14.97 -6.61 8.25
N ASN A 256 14.75 -7.42 9.28
CA ASN A 256 15.43 -8.68 9.45
C ASN A 256 14.51 -9.86 9.76
N THR A 257 13.29 -9.56 10.19
CA THR A 257 12.41 -10.58 10.75
C THR A 257 11.14 -10.73 9.92
N TRP A 258 10.33 -9.67 9.78
CA TRP A 258 9.00 -9.79 9.23
C TRP A 258 8.68 -8.77 8.14
N ASP A 259 8.39 -9.25 6.95
CA ASP A 259 7.67 -8.52 5.92
C ASP A 259 6.16 -8.55 6.24
N GLU A 260 5.41 -7.51 5.81
CA GLU A 260 4.06 -7.30 6.29
C GLU A 260 3.04 -7.02 5.18
N LEU A 261 1.81 -7.49 5.41
CA LEU A 261 0.60 -7.01 4.75
C LEU A 261 -0.30 -6.36 5.79
N ASN A 262 -0.52 -5.07 5.64
CA ASN A 262 -1.24 -4.22 6.56
C ASN A 262 -2.60 -3.79 6.00
N LEU A 263 -3.65 -3.80 6.84
CA LEU A 263 -4.88 -3.07 6.61
C LEU A 263 -4.70 -1.64 7.09
N VAL A 264 -4.70 -0.67 6.16
CA VAL A 264 -4.31 0.70 6.47
C VAL A 264 -5.50 1.58 6.86
N GLY A 265 -5.45 2.13 8.07
CA GLY A 265 -6.43 3.04 8.63
C GLY A 265 -5.90 4.47 8.79
N ALA A 266 -6.80 5.45 8.69
CA ALA A 266 -6.49 6.86 8.90
C ALA A 266 -5.92 7.13 10.30
N GLY A 267 -4.78 7.80 10.40
CA GLY A 267 -4.14 8.20 11.65
C GLY A 267 -3.49 7.05 12.44
N LYS A 268 -3.48 5.83 11.89
CA LYS A 268 -2.94 4.66 12.55
C LYS A 268 -1.41 4.61 12.47
N ASN A 269 -0.81 4.03 13.51
CA ASN A 269 0.63 3.83 13.65
C ASN A 269 0.96 2.33 13.50
N TYR A 270 1.83 1.99 12.55
CA TYR A 270 2.22 0.61 12.23
C TYR A 270 3.50 0.16 12.93
N GLY A 271 4.02 0.99 13.83
CA GLY A 271 4.98 0.62 14.87
C GLY A 271 6.45 0.72 14.50
N TRP A 272 6.84 0.73 13.24
CA TRP A 272 8.25 0.84 12.88
C TRP A 272 8.90 2.14 13.39
N PRO A 273 10.10 2.12 13.99
CA PRO A 273 10.99 0.97 14.24
C PRO A 273 10.77 0.26 15.57
N GLU A 274 9.80 0.66 16.37
CA GLU A 274 9.56 0.15 17.72
C GLU A 274 8.86 -1.22 17.74
N ALA A 275 8.25 -1.60 16.64
CA ALA A 275 7.64 -2.90 16.38
C ALA A 275 7.91 -3.33 14.94
N GLU A 276 8.07 -4.63 14.71
CA GLU A 276 8.18 -5.32 13.43
C GLU A 276 7.35 -6.60 13.52
N GLY A 277 6.41 -6.79 12.61
CA GLY A 277 5.48 -7.91 12.65
C GLY A 277 4.40 -7.78 13.74
N LYS A 278 3.74 -8.88 14.04
CA LYS A 278 2.71 -8.97 15.07
C LYS A 278 3.32 -8.88 16.47
N ALA A 279 3.46 -7.67 16.95
CA ALA A 279 4.06 -7.40 18.25
C ALA A 279 3.04 -7.34 19.39
N GLY A 280 1.74 -7.18 19.13
CA GLY A 280 0.69 -7.00 20.13
C GLY A 280 0.92 -5.77 21.02
N LYS A 281 1.69 -4.80 20.54
CA LYS A 281 2.13 -3.65 21.33
C LYS A 281 1.06 -2.56 21.31
N ARG A 282 0.61 -2.13 22.46
CA ARG A 282 -0.42 -1.10 22.59
C ARG A 282 -0.03 0.19 21.86
N GLY A 283 -0.94 0.70 21.05
CA GLY A 283 -0.75 1.94 20.28
C GLY A 283 -0.23 1.72 18.88
N PHE A 284 0.07 0.48 18.52
CA PHE A 284 0.45 0.09 17.16
C PHE A 284 -0.56 -0.87 16.57
N GLU A 285 -0.71 -0.85 15.27
CA GLU A 285 -1.53 -1.79 14.51
C GLU A 285 -0.67 -2.97 14.06
N ASP A 286 -1.11 -4.18 14.38
CA ASP A 286 -0.46 -5.40 13.93
C ASP A 286 -0.79 -5.72 12.46
N PRO A 287 0.14 -6.29 11.69
CA PRO A 287 -0.15 -6.72 10.32
C PRO A 287 -1.17 -7.86 10.27
N VAL A 288 -1.98 -7.88 9.23
CA VAL A 288 -2.96 -8.96 8.96
C VAL A 288 -2.24 -10.25 8.59
N ALA A 289 -1.14 -10.15 7.83
CA ALA A 289 -0.26 -11.25 7.50
C ALA A 289 1.21 -10.81 7.57
N GLN A 290 2.10 -11.75 7.88
CA GLN A 290 3.54 -11.52 7.94
C GLN A 290 4.31 -12.74 7.43
N TRP A 291 5.50 -12.50 6.89
CA TRP A 291 6.42 -13.50 6.35
C TRP A 291 7.83 -13.22 6.81
N LYS A 292 8.66 -14.24 6.87
CA LYS A 292 10.10 -14.02 7.00
C LYS A 292 10.62 -13.22 5.79
N THR A 293 11.56 -12.32 6.01
CA THR A 293 12.12 -11.48 4.94
C THR A 293 12.79 -12.28 3.82
N SER A 294 13.11 -13.56 4.05
CA SER A 294 13.59 -14.49 3.02
C SER A 294 12.48 -15.06 2.14
N GLU A 295 11.22 -15.00 2.58
CA GLU A 295 10.10 -15.67 1.92
C GLU A 295 9.27 -14.72 1.04
N ALA A 296 9.36 -13.40 1.29
CA ALA A 296 8.55 -12.43 0.55
C ALA A 296 9.39 -11.31 -0.08
N SER A 297 9.89 -10.33 0.67
CA SER A 297 10.31 -9.02 0.14
C SER A 297 9.20 -8.45 -0.75
N PRO A 298 8.06 -8.08 -0.15
CA PRO A 298 6.83 -7.80 -0.87
C PRO A 298 6.89 -6.46 -1.61
N SER A 299 6.45 -6.45 -2.87
CA SER A 299 6.39 -5.21 -3.63
C SER A 299 4.94 -4.93 -4.07
N GLY A 300 4.61 -4.93 -5.34
CA GLY A 300 3.26 -4.63 -5.78
C GLY A 300 2.21 -5.62 -5.28
N ILE A 301 1.05 -5.09 -4.92
CA ILE A 301 -0.13 -5.88 -4.56
C ILE A 301 -1.34 -5.50 -5.40
N ALA A 302 -2.28 -6.43 -5.56
CA ALA A 302 -3.56 -6.20 -6.21
C ALA A 302 -4.66 -7.01 -5.54
N TYR A 303 -5.88 -6.49 -5.53
CA TYR A 303 -7.05 -7.24 -5.07
C TYR A 303 -7.77 -7.87 -6.26
N ALA A 304 -8.01 -9.16 -6.20
CA ALA A 304 -8.84 -9.88 -7.16
C ALA A 304 -9.43 -11.13 -6.52
N ARG A 305 -10.71 -11.44 -6.87
CA ARG A 305 -11.37 -12.69 -6.47
C ARG A 305 -11.34 -12.96 -4.96
N GLY A 306 -11.57 -11.91 -4.13
CA GLY A 306 -11.63 -12.04 -2.67
C GLY A 306 -10.28 -12.26 -1.98
N ALA A 307 -9.19 -11.92 -2.65
CA ALA A 307 -7.84 -12.06 -2.09
C ALA A 307 -6.93 -10.90 -2.48
N ILE A 308 -5.94 -10.61 -1.64
CA ILE A 308 -4.76 -9.81 -2.01
C ILE A 308 -3.75 -10.76 -2.67
N TRP A 309 -3.31 -10.36 -3.84
CA TRP A 309 -2.22 -10.98 -4.58
C TRP A 309 -0.98 -10.11 -4.45
N MET A 310 0.13 -10.69 -4.01
CA MET A 310 1.34 -9.95 -3.63
C MET A 310 2.58 -10.53 -4.31
N ALA A 311 3.26 -9.68 -5.05
CA ALA A 311 4.51 -10.04 -5.72
C ALA A 311 5.68 -10.04 -4.73
N GLY A 312 6.39 -11.15 -4.63
CA GLY A 312 7.56 -11.34 -3.78
C GLY A 312 8.86 -11.27 -4.59
N LEU A 313 9.76 -10.36 -4.20
CA LEU A 313 11.05 -10.20 -4.87
C LEU A 313 12.03 -11.29 -4.45
N ARG A 314 12.45 -11.27 -3.19
CA ARG A 314 13.42 -12.26 -2.67
C ARG A 314 12.82 -13.65 -2.57
N GLY A 315 11.52 -13.72 -2.26
CA GLY A 315 10.80 -14.99 -2.19
C GLY A 315 10.48 -15.62 -3.54
N GLU A 316 10.66 -14.90 -4.65
CA GLU A 316 10.46 -15.38 -6.03
C GLU A 316 9.13 -16.10 -6.23
N ARG A 317 8.05 -15.53 -5.66
CA ARG A 317 6.71 -16.12 -5.68
C ARG A 317 5.61 -15.09 -5.68
N LEU A 318 4.44 -15.52 -6.10
CA LEU A 318 3.21 -14.78 -5.99
C LEU A 318 2.43 -15.31 -4.77
N TRP A 319 2.24 -14.46 -3.77
CA TRP A 319 1.43 -14.77 -2.61
C TRP A 319 -0.04 -14.46 -2.87
N ARG A 320 -0.94 -15.31 -2.40
CA ARG A 320 -2.36 -15.07 -2.28
C ARG A 320 -2.76 -15.03 -0.81
N VAL A 321 -3.39 -13.96 -0.38
CA VAL A 321 -3.94 -13.81 0.97
C VAL A 321 -5.45 -13.73 0.87
N PRO A 322 -6.18 -14.81 1.16
CA PRO A 322 -7.64 -14.80 1.09
C PRO A 322 -8.23 -13.93 2.19
N LEU A 323 -9.24 -13.12 1.84
CA LEU A 323 -9.85 -12.16 2.77
C LEU A 323 -11.32 -12.49 3.06
N SER A 324 -11.72 -12.21 4.29
CA SER A 324 -13.12 -12.08 4.74
C SER A 324 -13.25 -10.78 5.52
N GLY A 325 -13.77 -9.75 4.84
CA GLY A 325 -13.78 -8.42 5.43
C GLY A 325 -12.37 -7.89 5.66
N ALA A 326 -12.11 -7.43 6.86
CA ALA A 326 -10.83 -6.85 7.28
C ALA A 326 -9.77 -7.90 7.68
N GLU A 327 -10.11 -9.18 7.66
CA GLU A 327 -9.28 -10.26 8.18
C GLU A 327 -8.94 -11.28 7.10
N ARG A 328 -7.93 -12.11 7.36
CA ARG A 328 -7.67 -13.31 6.55
C ARG A 328 -8.77 -14.33 6.76
N SER A 329 -9.23 -14.97 5.68
CA SER A 329 -10.13 -16.13 5.74
C SER A 329 -9.38 -17.47 5.66
N GLY A 330 -8.06 -17.44 5.56
CA GLY A 330 -7.18 -18.62 5.48
C GLY A 330 -5.71 -18.23 5.55
N GLU A 331 -4.82 -19.23 5.49
CA GLU A 331 -3.39 -18.97 5.45
C GLU A 331 -2.96 -18.43 4.07
N PRO A 332 -1.90 -17.60 4.01
CA PRO A 332 -1.30 -17.20 2.74
C PRO A 332 -0.84 -18.40 1.92
N GLU A 333 -1.13 -18.39 0.63
CA GLU A 333 -0.77 -19.46 -0.31
C GLU A 333 0.29 -18.95 -1.29
N ALA A 334 1.32 -19.75 -1.56
CA ALA A 334 2.41 -19.43 -2.49
C ALA A 334 2.17 -20.07 -3.87
N PHE A 335 2.41 -19.29 -4.92
CA PHE A 335 2.32 -19.72 -6.32
C PHE A 335 3.55 -19.27 -7.10
N LEU A 336 3.83 -19.93 -8.21
CA LEU A 336 4.89 -19.61 -9.17
C LEU A 336 6.30 -19.64 -8.56
N GLU A 337 6.52 -20.40 -7.50
CA GLU A 337 7.77 -20.45 -6.74
C GLU A 337 8.99 -20.77 -7.62
N GLY A 338 9.95 -19.85 -7.67
CA GLY A 338 11.21 -19.98 -8.43
C GLY A 338 11.05 -20.06 -9.96
N GLY A 339 9.82 -20.18 -10.46
CA GLY A 339 9.58 -20.41 -11.90
C GLY A 339 9.77 -19.17 -12.79
N HIS A 340 9.76 -17.99 -12.20
CA HIS A 340 9.85 -16.70 -12.91
C HIS A 340 10.78 -15.69 -12.23
N GLY A 341 11.60 -16.17 -11.28
CA GLY A 341 12.50 -15.35 -10.49
C GLY A 341 11.78 -14.28 -9.65
N ARG A 342 12.43 -13.16 -9.49
CA ARG A 342 11.95 -12.02 -8.68
C ARG A 342 10.70 -11.39 -9.28
N LEU A 343 9.65 -11.21 -8.47
CA LEU A 343 8.38 -10.64 -8.90
C LEU A 343 8.20 -9.24 -8.29
N ARG A 344 7.93 -8.22 -9.14
CA ARG A 344 7.89 -6.81 -8.72
C ARG A 344 6.48 -6.25 -8.57
N THR A 345 5.67 -6.37 -9.60
CA THR A 345 4.38 -5.70 -9.64
C THR A 345 3.31 -6.65 -10.12
N VAL A 346 2.20 -6.68 -9.40
CA VAL A 346 0.96 -7.31 -9.83
C VAL A 346 -0.10 -6.22 -10.00
N LEU A 347 -0.89 -6.32 -11.09
CA LEU A 347 -1.97 -5.40 -11.41
C LEU A 347 -3.21 -6.18 -11.81
N ALA A 348 -4.34 -5.92 -11.14
CA ALA A 348 -5.62 -6.49 -11.50
C ALA A 348 -6.32 -5.61 -12.55
N THR A 349 -6.81 -6.24 -13.63
CA THR A 349 -7.55 -5.57 -14.72
C THR A 349 -8.99 -6.06 -14.84
N GLY A 350 -9.57 -6.41 -13.69
CA GLY A 350 -10.94 -6.89 -13.56
C GLY A 350 -11.10 -8.40 -13.72
N GLY A 351 -12.12 -8.92 -13.07
CA GLY A 351 -12.46 -10.36 -13.08
C GLY A 351 -11.37 -11.24 -12.47
N ASP A 352 -10.87 -12.16 -13.27
CA ASP A 352 -9.87 -13.18 -12.92
C ASP A 352 -8.48 -12.88 -13.48
N ARG A 353 -8.25 -11.70 -14.08
CA ARG A 353 -7.02 -11.39 -14.81
C ARG A 353 -6.07 -10.56 -13.99
N LEU A 354 -4.81 -10.99 -13.96
CA LEU A 354 -3.70 -10.23 -13.39
C LEU A 354 -2.58 -10.08 -14.43
N TRP A 355 -1.90 -8.94 -14.38
CA TRP A 355 -0.60 -8.74 -14.98
C TRP A 355 0.46 -8.88 -13.89
N LEU A 356 1.53 -9.61 -14.17
CA LEU A 356 2.64 -9.81 -13.26
C LEU A 356 3.96 -9.42 -13.95
N VAL A 357 4.73 -8.56 -13.31
CA VAL A 357 6.02 -8.07 -13.81
C VAL A 357 7.16 -8.75 -13.05
N THR A 358 8.11 -9.33 -13.78
CA THR A 358 9.36 -9.87 -13.20
C THR A 358 10.38 -8.75 -12.92
N SER A 359 11.45 -9.01 -12.19
CA SER A 359 12.46 -8.01 -11.80
C SER A 359 13.84 -8.63 -11.62
N GLU A 360 14.33 -9.31 -12.66
CA GLU A 360 15.66 -9.92 -12.65
C GLU A 360 16.76 -8.91 -13.02
N THR A 361 16.40 -7.85 -13.77
CA THR A 361 17.35 -6.82 -14.21
C THR A 361 17.54 -5.67 -13.22
N ASP A 362 17.08 -5.81 -11.98
CA ASP A 362 17.10 -4.77 -10.94
C ASP A 362 18.39 -4.72 -10.09
N THR A 363 19.51 -5.24 -10.58
CA THR A 363 20.80 -5.35 -9.89
C THR A 363 20.88 -6.40 -8.79
N ARG A 364 19.78 -6.94 -8.29
CA ARG A 364 19.68 -7.98 -7.26
C ARG A 364 19.26 -9.33 -7.80
N GLY A 365 18.84 -9.39 -9.05
CA GLY A 365 18.46 -10.61 -9.75
C GLY A 365 19.59 -11.20 -10.59
N THR A 366 19.26 -12.26 -11.30
CA THR A 366 20.15 -12.95 -12.24
C THR A 366 19.45 -13.04 -13.58
N PRO A 367 19.54 -12.00 -14.43
CA PRO A 367 18.80 -11.96 -15.69
C PRO A 367 19.10 -13.14 -16.60
N GLY A 368 18.05 -13.79 -17.08
CA GLY A 368 18.11 -14.79 -18.13
C GLY A 368 17.64 -14.24 -19.48
N PRO A 369 17.64 -15.06 -20.54
CA PRO A 369 17.11 -14.66 -21.84
C PRO A 369 15.66 -14.19 -21.77
N GLY A 370 15.37 -13.00 -22.31
CA GLY A 370 14.04 -12.40 -22.33
C GLY A 370 13.61 -11.68 -21.06
N ASP A 371 14.45 -11.61 -20.00
CA ASP A 371 14.11 -10.83 -18.80
C ASP A 371 14.26 -9.31 -19.04
N ASP A 372 13.41 -8.49 -18.45
CA ASP A 372 12.23 -8.82 -17.65
C ASP A 372 10.97 -8.89 -18.50
N ARG A 373 9.90 -9.48 -17.91
CA ARG A 373 8.66 -9.83 -18.62
C ARG A 373 7.42 -9.28 -17.93
N ILE A 374 6.37 -9.11 -18.73
CA ILE A 374 5.00 -9.00 -18.22
C ILE A 374 4.26 -10.29 -18.54
N LEU A 375 3.83 -11.00 -17.52
CA LEU A 375 3.07 -12.24 -17.63
C LEU A 375 1.57 -11.97 -17.54
N ARG A 376 0.77 -12.71 -18.30
CA ARG A 376 -0.69 -12.78 -18.19
C ARG A 376 -1.05 -13.91 -17.24
N LEU A 377 -1.75 -13.60 -16.16
CA LEU A 377 -2.24 -14.61 -15.22
C LEU A 377 -3.77 -14.67 -15.24
N ARG A 378 -4.29 -15.85 -14.96
CA ARG A 378 -5.66 -16.06 -14.54
C ARG A 378 -5.69 -16.67 -13.17
N VAL A 379 -6.57 -16.14 -12.31
CA VAL A 379 -6.71 -16.55 -10.91
C VAL A 379 -8.14 -17.03 -10.68
N GLY A 380 -8.26 -18.19 -10.02
CA GLY A 380 -9.54 -18.84 -9.81
C GLY A 380 -9.71 -19.40 -8.41
#